data_69c5c7d09e8236bdd7d23339e0703389
#
_entry.id   69c5c7d09e8236bdd7d23339e0703389
#
_cell.length_a   1.000
_cell.length_b   1.000
_cell.length_c   1.000
_cell.angle_alpha   90.00
_cell.angle_beta   90.00
_cell.angle_gamma   90.00
#
_symmetry.space_group_name_H-M   'P 1'
#
loop_
_entity.id
_entity.type
_entity.pdbx_description
1 polymer ?
#
loop_
_entity_poly.entity_id
_entity_poly.type
_entity_poly.pdbx_seq_one_letter_code
_entity_poly.pdbx_strand_id
1 'polypeptide(L)'
;MFKPSNICKGRRLSSNPTTPVWCPALGAVALTLLVACGKPEDILTAARFGDVEQLEACIQSGMDVNHADPAGETALFHAIGAGKSRSFELLMGNGADVKVQDSQGNSPLHKAASFGRAEFVSRLITAGSAINATNKVGTTPLHYAVKSVDPETVKRLMEAGCDAELPDANDETPLTIAKKMADAGGQLDSFGRPISGDKVLEIVKILTKEKTQDEN
;
A
#
# COMPACT_ATOMS: atom_id res chain seq x y z
N MET A 1 -31.62 8.17 -59.98
CA MET A 1 -32.03 6.79 -60.38
C MET A 1 -31.68 5.87 -59.26
N PHE A 2 -32.67 5.15 -58.90
CA PHE A 2 -32.79 3.99 -58.02
C PHE A 2 -33.10 4.23 -56.55
N LYS A 3 -34.24 3.72 -56.30
CA LYS A 3 -35.21 3.73 -55.20
C LYS A 3 -34.81 2.79 -54.02
N PRO A 4 -35.52 2.97 -52.90
CA PRO A 4 -35.38 2.17 -51.68
C PRO A 4 -36.36 0.98 -51.63
N SER A 5 -36.04 0.02 -50.81
CA SER A 5 -36.98 -1.02 -50.31
C SER A 5 -36.30 -1.72 -49.15
N ASN A 6 -36.89 -2.19 -48.09
CA ASN A 6 -38.22 -2.48 -47.58
C ASN A 6 -38.06 -2.76 -46.09
N ILE A 7 -38.80 -2.13 -45.22
CA ILE A 7 -39.93 -2.68 -44.47
C ILE A 7 -39.66 -4.08 -43.88
N CYS A 8 -39.53 -4.12 -42.58
CA CYS A 8 -39.94 -5.30 -41.82
C CYS A 8 -40.91 -4.91 -40.70
N LYS A 9 -42.06 -5.40 -40.93
CA LYS A 9 -43.31 -5.28 -40.17
C LYS A 9 -43.19 -5.79 -38.73
N GLY A 10 -43.96 -5.15 -37.90
CA GLY A 10 -44.30 -5.41 -36.54
C GLY A 10 -44.68 -6.84 -36.18
N ARG A 11 -44.46 -7.13 -34.95
CA ARG A 11 -45.20 -8.17 -34.24
C ARG A 11 -45.72 -7.59 -32.91
N ARG A 12 -47.02 -7.81 -32.77
CA ARG A 12 -47.94 -7.30 -31.75
C ARG A 12 -47.56 -7.74 -30.34
N LEU A 13 -47.79 -6.82 -29.44
CA LEU A 13 -48.03 -7.06 -28.04
C LEU A 13 -49.15 -8.08 -27.85
N SER A 14 -48.93 -9.13 -27.11
CA SER A 14 -49.99 -9.89 -26.46
C SER A 14 -49.85 -9.71 -24.96
N SER A 15 -50.86 -9.03 -24.46
CA SER A 15 -51.19 -8.89 -23.05
C SER A 15 -51.62 -10.23 -22.48
N ASN A 16 -51.03 -10.66 -21.37
CA ASN A 16 -51.82 -11.36 -20.36
C ASN A 16 -51.18 -11.18 -18.95
N PRO A 17 -51.98 -10.73 -17.99
CA PRO A 17 -51.54 -10.61 -16.62
C PRO A 17 -51.94 -11.89 -15.85
N THR A 18 -50.98 -12.60 -15.29
CA THR A 18 -51.31 -13.61 -14.29
C THR A 18 -50.36 -13.51 -13.11
N THR A 19 -50.93 -12.92 -12.07
CA THR A 19 -50.74 -13.16 -10.62
C THR A 19 -49.35 -13.35 -10.05
N PRO A 20 -48.99 -12.53 -9.06
CA PRO A 20 -47.82 -12.77 -8.23
C PRO A 20 -48.14 -13.92 -7.25
N VAL A 21 -47.40 -14.99 -7.34
CA VAL A 21 -47.36 -15.99 -6.27
C VAL A 21 -46.56 -15.44 -5.13
N TRP A 22 -47.25 -14.97 -4.13
CA TRP A 22 -46.69 -14.64 -2.84
C TRP A 22 -46.20 -15.94 -2.16
N CYS A 23 -44.92 -16.07 -1.93
CA CYS A 23 -44.37 -17.03 -1.00
C CYS A 23 -44.05 -16.31 0.30
N PRO A 24 -44.81 -16.50 1.37
CA PRO A 24 -44.47 -15.92 2.66
C PRO A 24 -43.65 -16.92 3.46
N ALA A 25 -42.36 -16.79 3.51
CA ALA A 25 -41.49 -17.22 4.61
C ALA A 25 -40.05 -17.01 4.23
N LEU A 26 -39.49 -15.98 4.71
CA LEU A 26 -38.20 -15.88 5.41
C LEU A 26 -37.77 -14.41 5.39
N GLY A 27 -37.96 -13.80 6.54
CA GLY A 27 -37.39 -12.49 6.83
C GLY A 27 -35.87 -12.57 6.80
N ALA A 28 -35.31 -12.08 5.74
CA ALA A 28 -33.95 -11.59 5.69
C ALA A 28 -34.01 -10.38 4.77
N VAL A 29 -33.72 -9.25 5.34
CA VAL A 29 -33.63 -7.97 4.68
C VAL A 29 -32.59 -8.08 3.58
N ALA A 30 -33.03 -8.51 2.40
CA ALA A 30 -32.30 -8.25 1.17
C ALA A 30 -32.54 -6.78 0.82
N LEU A 31 -31.92 -5.90 1.55
CA LEU A 31 -31.65 -4.55 1.09
C LEU A 31 -30.55 -4.67 0.03
N THR A 32 -30.88 -5.32 -1.08
CA THR A 32 -30.12 -5.16 -2.30
C THR A 32 -30.36 -3.75 -2.78
N LEU A 33 -29.61 -2.82 -2.20
CA LEU A 33 -29.30 -1.60 -2.90
C LEU A 33 -28.88 -2.01 -4.31
N LEU A 34 -29.64 -1.55 -5.29
CA LEU A 34 -29.19 -1.41 -6.66
C LEU A 34 -27.94 -0.53 -6.62
N VAL A 35 -26.81 -1.12 -6.31
CA VAL A 35 -25.53 -0.54 -6.68
C VAL A 35 -25.47 -0.67 -8.19
N ALA A 36 -25.58 0.48 -8.84
CA ALA A 36 -25.42 0.61 -10.27
C ALA A 36 -24.22 -0.20 -10.74
N CYS A 37 -24.52 -1.09 -11.66
CA CYS A 37 -23.72 -1.86 -12.57
C CYS A 37 -22.26 -1.37 -12.76
N GLY A 38 -21.37 -1.63 -11.80
CA GLY A 38 -19.96 -1.68 -11.97
C GLY A 38 -19.51 -3.03 -11.44
N LYS A 39 -18.85 -3.85 -12.27
CA LYS A 39 -18.09 -4.98 -11.76
C LYS A 39 -17.22 -4.43 -10.64
N PRO A 40 -17.05 -5.16 -9.51
CA PRO A 40 -16.08 -4.72 -8.51
C PRO A 40 -14.77 -4.50 -9.25
N GLU A 41 -14.34 -3.24 -9.27
CA GLU A 41 -13.02 -2.92 -9.78
C GLU A 41 -12.01 -3.72 -8.97
N ASP A 42 -10.85 -3.96 -9.54
CA ASP A 42 -9.77 -4.69 -8.90
C ASP A 42 -9.50 -4.12 -7.49
N ILE A 43 -9.38 -5.01 -6.50
CA ILE A 43 -9.08 -4.66 -5.12
C ILE A 43 -7.83 -3.78 -5.00
N LEU A 44 -6.86 -3.96 -5.90
CA LEU A 44 -5.63 -3.17 -5.98
C LEU A 44 -5.92 -1.71 -6.34
N THR A 45 -6.81 -1.52 -7.31
CA THR A 45 -7.24 -0.19 -7.77
C THR A 45 -8.01 0.55 -6.68
N ALA A 46 -8.98 -0.11 -6.03
CA ALA A 46 -9.73 0.46 -4.92
C ALA A 46 -8.81 0.90 -3.77
N ALA A 47 -7.83 0.06 -3.41
CA ALA A 47 -6.85 0.36 -2.38
C ALA A 47 -5.98 1.58 -2.74
N ARG A 48 -5.52 1.65 -3.99
CA ARG A 48 -4.66 2.72 -4.50
C ARG A 48 -5.36 4.08 -4.54
N PHE A 49 -6.62 4.12 -4.96
CA PHE A 49 -7.39 5.37 -4.97
C PHE A 49 -7.97 5.74 -3.61
N GLY A 50 -8.02 4.79 -2.68
CA GLY A 50 -8.56 5.00 -1.34
C GLY A 50 -10.09 4.98 -1.33
N ASP A 51 -10.69 4.31 -2.29
CA ASP A 51 -12.13 4.07 -2.33
C ASP A 51 -12.49 2.95 -1.36
N VAL A 52 -12.85 3.37 -0.14
CA VAL A 52 -13.13 2.45 0.97
C VAL A 52 -14.39 1.63 0.69
N GLU A 53 -15.42 2.25 0.10
CA GLU A 53 -16.69 1.58 -0.20
C GLU A 53 -16.48 0.47 -1.25
N GLN A 54 -15.72 0.77 -2.30
CA GLN A 54 -15.36 -0.20 -3.32
C GLN A 54 -14.45 -1.30 -2.75
N LEU A 55 -13.51 -0.94 -1.90
CA LEU A 55 -12.61 -1.90 -1.24
C LEU A 55 -13.38 -2.87 -0.34
N GLU A 56 -14.35 -2.37 0.45
CA GLU A 56 -15.25 -3.18 1.25
C GLU A 56 -16.09 -4.12 0.37
N ALA A 57 -16.63 -3.62 -0.75
CA ALA A 57 -17.40 -4.45 -1.68
C ALA A 57 -16.55 -5.57 -2.29
N CYS A 58 -15.29 -5.29 -2.64
CA CYS A 58 -14.34 -6.31 -3.12
C CYS A 58 -14.11 -7.40 -2.07
N ILE A 59 -13.85 -7.00 -0.82
CA ILE A 59 -13.62 -7.94 0.29
C ILE A 59 -14.88 -8.78 0.57
N GLN A 60 -16.06 -8.15 0.63
CA GLN A 60 -17.34 -8.84 0.85
C GLN A 60 -17.70 -9.79 -0.27
N SER A 61 -17.28 -9.53 -1.50
CA SER A 61 -17.45 -10.44 -2.64
C SER A 61 -16.54 -11.66 -2.59
N GLY A 62 -15.64 -11.75 -1.59
CA GLY A 62 -14.71 -12.86 -1.42
C GLY A 62 -13.43 -12.73 -2.24
N MET A 63 -13.07 -11.53 -2.71
CA MET A 63 -11.77 -11.32 -3.34
C MET A 63 -10.65 -11.54 -2.32
N ASP A 64 -9.57 -12.16 -2.78
CA ASP A 64 -8.38 -12.37 -1.95
C ASP A 64 -7.71 -11.04 -1.63
N VAL A 65 -7.67 -10.69 -0.35
CA VAL A 65 -7.03 -9.47 0.17
C VAL A 65 -5.52 -9.46 -0.15
N ASN A 66 -4.92 -10.65 -0.28
CA ASN A 66 -3.51 -10.85 -0.56
C ASN A 66 -3.22 -11.09 -2.04
N HIS A 67 -4.24 -10.90 -2.91
CA HIS A 67 -4.01 -10.94 -4.36
C HIS A 67 -2.93 -9.94 -4.74
N ALA A 68 -1.94 -10.42 -5.50
CA ALA A 68 -0.80 -9.60 -5.95
C ALA A 68 -0.87 -9.36 -7.47
N ASP A 69 -0.42 -8.19 -7.86
CA ASP A 69 -0.21 -7.85 -9.27
C ASP A 69 1.04 -8.57 -9.86
N PRO A 70 1.34 -8.44 -11.16
CA PRO A 70 2.54 -9.02 -11.77
C PRO A 70 3.87 -8.52 -11.17
N ALA A 71 3.85 -7.37 -10.48
CA ALA A 71 5.01 -6.87 -9.74
C ALA A 71 5.11 -7.49 -8.33
N GLY A 72 4.14 -8.29 -7.91
CA GLY A 72 4.06 -8.85 -6.56
C GLY A 72 3.50 -7.89 -5.53
N GLU A 73 3.00 -6.72 -5.94
CA GLU A 73 2.40 -5.74 -5.03
C GLU A 73 0.95 -6.10 -4.74
N THR A 74 0.60 -6.21 -3.44
CA THR A 74 -0.78 -6.43 -2.99
C THR A 74 -1.54 -5.12 -2.78
N ALA A 75 -2.83 -5.19 -2.50
CA ALA A 75 -3.63 -4.02 -2.14
C ALA A 75 -3.01 -3.20 -0.98
N LEU A 76 -2.36 -3.88 -0.03
CA LEU A 76 -1.65 -3.23 1.06
C LEU A 76 -0.49 -2.35 0.56
N PHE A 77 0.33 -2.83 -0.39
CA PHE A 77 1.39 -2.04 -1.02
C PHE A 77 0.85 -0.79 -1.71
N HIS A 78 -0.25 -0.94 -2.45
CA HIS A 78 -0.88 0.18 -3.15
C HIS A 78 -1.45 1.22 -2.19
N ALA A 79 -2.10 0.80 -1.10
CA ALA A 79 -2.60 1.70 -0.06
C ALA A 79 -1.47 2.48 0.63
N ILE A 80 -0.36 1.80 0.95
CA ILE A 80 0.84 2.42 1.54
C ILE A 80 1.45 3.45 0.59
N GLY A 81 1.73 3.05 -0.66
CA GLY A 81 2.32 3.94 -1.66
C GLY A 81 1.48 5.20 -1.90
N ALA A 82 0.18 5.04 -1.98
CA ALA A 82 -0.76 6.15 -2.15
C ALA A 82 -1.08 6.92 -0.85
N GLY A 83 -0.63 6.46 0.31
CA GLY A 83 -0.87 7.10 1.61
C GLY A 83 -2.33 7.05 2.06
N LYS A 84 -3.05 5.98 1.75
CA LYS A 84 -4.49 5.81 2.02
C LYS A 84 -4.71 5.13 3.37
N SER A 85 -4.71 5.90 4.46
CA SER A 85 -4.80 5.37 5.82
C SER A 85 -6.05 4.52 6.07
N ARG A 86 -7.22 4.94 5.57
CA ARG A 86 -8.47 4.16 5.73
C ARG A 86 -8.42 2.82 5.01
N SER A 87 -7.94 2.79 3.76
CA SER A 87 -7.76 1.54 3.00
C SER A 87 -6.73 0.63 3.68
N PHE A 88 -5.64 1.21 4.18
CA PHE A 88 -4.64 0.47 4.95
C PHE A 88 -5.26 -0.22 6.17
N GLU A 89 -6.00 0.52 7.02
CA GLU A 89 -6.64 -0.04 8.21
C GLU A 89 -7.67 -1.12 7.85
N LEU A 90 -8.46 -0.89 6.80
CA LEU A 90 -9.44 -1.87 6.34
C LEU A 90 -8.77 -3.18 5.88
N LEU A 91 -7.69 -3.08 5.11
CA LEU A 91 -6.92 -4.24 4.65
C LEU A 91 -6.29 -4.98 5.82
N MET A 92 -5.67 -4.27 6.77
CA MET A 92 -5.09 -4.85 7.98
C MET A 92 -6.14 -5.58 8.82
N GLY A 93 -7.33 -4.99 8.99
CA GLY A 93 -8.45 -5.59 9.69
C GLY A 93 -9.02 -6.85 9.03
N ASN A 94 -8.79 -7.02 7.72
CA ASN A 94 -9.23 -8.17 6.93
C ASN A 94 -8.11 -9.16 6.58
N GLY A 95 -7.01 -9.14 7.33
CA GLY A 95 -5.97 -10.16 7.23
C GLY A 95 -4.98 -9.94 6.09
N ALA A 96 -4.70 -8.69 5.71
CA ALA A 96 -3.62 -8.40 4.79
C ALA A 96 -2.27 -8.88 5.37
N ASP A 97 -1.52 -9.63 4.60
CA ASP A 97 -0.23 -10.18 5.02
C ASP A 97 0.86 -9.09 4.93
N VAL A 98 1.42 -8.76 6.09
CA VAL A 98 2.51 -7.78 6.23
C VAL A 98 3.89 -8.32 5.87
N LYS A 99 3.99 -9.63 5.58
CA LYS A 99 5.25 -10.32 5.27
C LYS A 99 5.42 -10.62 3.77
N VAL A 100 4.41 -10.36 2.96
CA VAL A 100 4.49 -10.52 1.50
C VAL A 100 5.62 -9.66 0.95
N GLN A 101 6.30 -10.20 -0.06
CA GLN A 101 7.37 -9.48 -0.76
C GLN A 101 6.98 -9.25 -2.23
N ASP A 102 7.31 -8.08 -2.74
CA ASP A 102 7.18 -7.76 -4.16
C ASP A 102 8.25 -8.49 -5.01
N SER A 103 8.22 -8.29 -6.32
CA SER A 103 9.18 -8.88 -7.26
C SER A 103 10.64 -8.48 -7.01
N GLN A 104 10.89 -7.41 -6.25
CA GLN A 104 12.22 -6.96 -5.82
C GLN A 104 12.61 -7.47 -4.42
N GLY A 105 11.73 -8.20 -3.76
CA GLY A 105 11.91 -8.66 -2.39
C GLY A 105 11.58 -7.60 -1.32
N ASN A 106 10.97 -6.47 -1.71
CA ASN A 106 10.56 -5.48 -0.73
C ASN A 106 9.27 -5.93 -0.01
N SER A 107 9.24 -5.77 1.29
CA SER A 107 8.03 -5.96 2.11
C SER A 107 7.21 -4.66 2.17
N PRO A 108 5.95 -4.70 2.67
CA PRO A 108 5.17 -3.50 2.96
C PRO A 108 5.93 -2.48 3.83
N LEU A 109 6.78 -2.95 4.76
CA LEU A 109 7.61 -2.08 5.59
C LEU A 109 8.67 -1.33 4.79
N HIS A 110 9.32 -1.97 3.80
CA HIS A 110 10.21 -1.28 2.87
C HIS A 110 9.47 -0.17 2.10
N LYS A 111 8.29 -0.49 1.61
CA LYS A 111 7.43 0.47 0.89
C LYS A 111 7.06 1.66 1.78
N ALA A 112 6.61 1.42 3.01
CA ALA A 112 6.26 2.48 3.97
C ALA A 112 7.47 3.37 4.29
N ALA A 113 8.64 2.78 4.50
CA ALA A 113 9.88 3.50 4.74
C ALA A 113 10.32 4.35 3.54
N SER A 114 10.21 3.82 2.31
CA SER A 114 10.60 4.54 1.09
C SER A 114 9.76 5.79 0.83
N PHE A 115 8.51 5.81 1.30
CA PHE A 115 7.60 6.96 1.18
C PHE A 115 7.57 7.86 2.42
N GLY A 116 8.41 7.60 3.45
CA GLY A 116 8.41 8.37 4.69
C GLY A 116 7.06 8.32 5.43
N ARG A 117 6.44 7.14 5.47
CA ARG A 117 5.13 6.95 6.09
C ARG A 117 5.27 6.42 7.51
N ALA A 118 5.74 7.27 8.42
CA ALA A 118 6.03 6.90 9.80
C ALA A 118 4.85 6.23 10.54
N GLU A 119 3.61 6.64 10.24
CA GLU A 119 2.41 6.03 10.83
C GLU A 119 2.25 4.57 10.36
N PHE A 120 2.36 4.30 9.06
CA PHE A 120 2.27 2.94 8.53
C PHE A 120 3.44 2.07 9.00
N VAL A 121 4.64 2.64 9.12
CA VAL A 121 5.80 1.95 9.70
C VAL A 121 5.48 1.45 11.10
N SER A 122 4.97 2.30 11.99
CA SER A 122 4.60 1.92 13.35
C SER A 122 3.54 0.82 13.38
N ARG A 123 2.52 0.91 12.53
CA ARG A 123 1.44 -0.10 12.42
C ARG A 123 1.96 -1.45 11.91
N LEU A 124 2.80 -1.44 10.88
CA LEU A 124 3.39 -2.65 10.30
C LEU A 124 4.32 -3.36 11.30
N ILE A 125 5.12 -2.60 12.06
CA ILE A 125 5.97 -3.15 13.12
C ILE A 125 5.10 -3.82 14.19
N THR A 126 4.06 -3.14 14.66
CA THR A 126 3.11 -3.70 15.65
C THR A 126 2.43 -4.98 15.12
N ALA A 127 2.18 -5.07 13.83
CA ALA A 127 1.60 -6.23 13.18
C ALA A 127 2.62 -7.37 12.92
N GLY A 128 3.87 -7.22 13.36
CA GLY A 128 4.90 -8.26 13.28
C GLY A 128 5.66 -8.31 11.94
N SER A 129 5.78 -7.20 11.25
CA SER A 129 6.68 -7.10 10.10
C SER A 129 8.14 -7.33 10.53
N ALA A 130 8.93 -7.98 9.67
CA ALA A 130 10.36 -8.18 9.90
C ALA A 130 11.10 -6.85 9.73
N ILE A 131 11.57 -6.27 10.84
CA ILE A 131 12.18 -4.93 10.89
C ILE A 131 13.47 -4.87 10.08
N ASN A 132 14.29 -5.93 10.17
CA ASN A 132 15.58 -6.04 9.49
C ASN A 132 15.50 -6.91 8.21
N ALA A 133 14.31 -7.05 7.62
CA ALA A 133 14.19 -7.75 6.34
C ALA A 133 15.05 -7.08 5.28
N THR A 134 15.71 -7.87 4.45
CA THR A 134 16.47 -7.38 3.30
C THR A 134 15.76 -7.76 2.00
N ASN A 135 15.76 -6.85 1.05
CA ASN A 135 15.31 -7.14 -0.31
C ASN A 135 16.42 -7.85 -1.12
N LYS A 136 16.19 -8.07 -2.41
CA LYS A 136 17.14 -8.79 -3.30
C LYS A 136 18.51 -8.11 -3.47
N VAL A 137 18.62 -6.84 -3.11
CA VAL A 137 19.88 -6.06 -3.15
C VAL A 137 20.39 -5.71 -1.75
N GLY A 138 19.98 -6.48 -0.73
CA GLY A 138 20.45 -6.30 0.64
C GLY A 138 19.92 -5.07 1.36
N THR A 139 19.07 -4.26 0.71
CA THR A 139 18.55 -3.02 1.28
C THR A 139 17.51 -3.32 2.35
N THR A 140 17.64 -2.72 3.55
CA THR A 140 16.65 -2.82 4.64
C THR A 140 15.64 -1.65 4.61
N PRO A 141 14.53 -1.72 5.35
CA PRO A 141 13.62 -0.59 5.51
C PRO A 141 14.33 0.67 6.01
N LEU A 142 15.32 0.54 6.89
CA LEU A 142 16.08 1.68 7.40
C LEU A 142 16.89 2.39 6.29
N HIS A 143 17.50 1.66 5.37
CA HIS A 143 18.15 2.25 4.19
C HIS A 143 17.19 3.11 3.38
N TYR A 144 15.96 2.60 3.15
CA TYR A 144 14.93 3.36 2.45
C TYR A 144 14.47 4.58 3.23
N ALA A 145 14.31 4.49 4.55
CA ALA A 145 13.94 5.62 5.40
C ALA A 145 14.99 6.74 5.34
N VAL A 146 16.28 6.40 5.36
CA VAL A 146 17.37 7.37 5.18
C VAL A 146 17.31 8.03 3.79
N LYS A 147 17.14 7.23 2.72
CA LYS A 147 17.03 7.72 1.34
C LYS A 147 15.79 8.59 1.10
N SER A 148 14.71 8.39 1.87
CA SER A 148 13.50 9.24 1.80
C SER A 148 13.63 10.57 2.55
N VAL A 149 14.71 10.75 3.31
CA VAL A 149 14.99 11.95 4.12
C VAL A 149 13.84 12.28 5.09
N ASP A 150 13.30 11.23 5.74
CA ASP A 150 12.26 11.39 6.74
C ASP A 150 12.74 10.98 8.14
N PRO A 151 13.15 11.95 8.99
CA PRO A 151 13.70 11.67 10.32
C PRO A 151 12.72 10.93 11.24
N GLU A 152 11.41 11.18 11.09
CA GLU A 152 10.40 10.52 11.92
C GLU A 152 10.32 9.01 11.61
N THR A 153 10.36 8.65 10.34
CA THR A 153 10.40 7.24 9.93
C THR A 153 11.68 6.55 10.41
N VAL A 154 12.84 7.22 10.28
CA VAL A 154 14.11 6.70 10.81
C VAL A 154 14.01 6.48 12.31
N LYS A 155 13.51 7.46 13.06
CA LYS A 155 13.33 7.38 14.50
C LYS A 155 12.42 6.21 14.92
N ARG A 156 11.29 6.01 14.23
CA ARG A 156 10.37 4.89 14.52
C ARG A 156 11.02 3.53 14.30
N LEU A 157 11.80 3.38 13.25
CA LEU A 157 12.53 2.13 12.98
C LEU A 157 13.59 1.89 14.04
N MET A 158 14.36 2.93 14.45
CA MET A 158 15.37 2.82 15.49
C MET A 158 14.75 2.49 16.86
N GLU A 159 13.68 3.18 17.27
CA GLU A 159 12.92 2.87 18.49
C GLU A 159 12.37 1.42 18.52
N ALA A 160 12.14 0.84 17.37
CA ALA A 160 11.70 -0.54 17.23
C ALA A 160 12.85 -1.56 17.24
N GLY A 161 14.11 -1.11 17.38
CA GLY A 161 15.29 -1.96 17.47
C GLY A 161 15.78 -2.47 16.11
N CYS A 162 15.71 -1.66 15.04
CA CYS A 162 16.34 -2.03 13.79
C CYS A 162 17.86 -1.97 13.89
N ASP A 163 18.54 -2.85 13.14
CA ASP A 163 20.00 -2.87 13.05
C ASP A 163 20.48 -1.82 12.03
N ALA A 164 21.18 -0.80 12.52
CA ALA A 164 21.73 0.29 11.72
C ALA A 164 23.08 -0.04 11.05
N GLU A 165 23.67 -1.17 11.38
CA GLU A 165 24.98 -1.60 10.86
C GLU A 165 24.88 -2.58 9.69
N LEU A 166 23.67 -3.03 9.33
CA LEU A 166 23.50 -3.91 8.21
C LEU A 166 23.88 -3.21 6.89
N PRO A 167 24.84 -3.73 6.12
CA PRO A 167 25.19 -3.16 4.83
C PRO A 167 24.24 -3.65 3.73
N ASP A 168 24.06 -2.82 2.71
CA ASP A 168 23.42 -3.23 1.45
C ASP A 168 24.42 -3.94 0.51
N ALA A 169 23.99 -4.29 -0.71
CA ALA A 169 24.85 -4.95 -1.71
C ALA A 169 26.07 -4.10 -2.17
N ASN A 170 26.12 -2.83 -1.80
CA ASN A 170 27.25 -1.93 -2.09
C ASN A 170 28.15 -1.72 -0.85
N ASP A 171 27.98 -2.53 0.18
CA ASP A 171 28.64 -2.36 1.49
C ASP A 171 28.33 -1.01 2.16
N GLU A 172 27.16 -0.42 1.84
CA GLU A 172 26.72 0.84 2.43
C GLU A 172 25.75 0.59 3.59
N THR A 173 26.09 1.08 4.77
CA THR A 173 25.16 1.11 5.92
C THR A 173 24.24 2.33 5.86
N PRO A 174 23.08 2.33 6.53
CA PRO A 174 22.24 3.51 6.64
C PRO A 174 22.98 4.78 7.07
N LEU A 175 23.92 4.64 8.01
CA LEU A 175 24.74 5.75 8.49
C LEU A 175 25.70 6.28 7.43
N THR A 176 26.36 5.41 6.66
CA THR A 176 27.25 5.84 5.57
C THR A 176 26.49 6.57 4.48
N ILE A 177 25.28 6.12 4.14
CA ILE A 177 24.40 6.80 3.20
C ILE A 177 24.02 8.18 3.73
N ALA A 178 23.59 8.30 5.01
CA ALA A 178 23.22 9.57 5.62
C ALA A 178 24.38 10.57 5.60
N LYS A 179 25.60 10.13 5.91
CA LYS A 179 26.80 10.97 5.86
C LYS A 179 27.12 11.45 4.43
N LYS A 180 27.09 10.54 3.45
CA LYS A 180 27.29 10.93 2.03
C LYS A 180 26.26 11.95 1.56
N MET A 181 25.00 11.83 1.99
CA MET A 181 23.95 12.79 1.67
C MET A 181 24.19 14.14 2.36
N ALA A 182 24.73 14.17 3.58
CA ALA A 182 25.09 15.39 4.28
C ALA A 182 26.25 16.13 3.59
N ASP A 183 27.28 15.38 3.16
CA ASP A 183 28.45 15.93 2.49
C ASP A 183 28.14 16.44 1.07
N ALA A 184 27.17 15.85 0.42
CA ALA A 184 26.75 16.21 -0.95
C ALA A 184 25.99 17.54 -1.05
N GLY A 185 25.60 18.14 0.08
CA GLY A 185 25.10 19.51 0.22
C GLY A 185 24.02 19.93 -0.80
N GLY A 186 22.79 19.43 -0.67
CA GLY A 186 21.64 19.96 -1.44
C GLY A 186 21.27 19.20 -2.70
N GLN A 187 21.60 17.92 -2.81
CA GLN A 187 21.10 17.04 -3.86
C GLN A 187 19.59 16.73 -3.69
N LEU A 188 19.00 16.17 -4.73
CA LEU A 188 17.60 15.74 -4.73
C LEU A 188 17.49 14.36 -4.04
N ASP A 189 16.38 14.12 -3.34
CA ASP A 189 16.05 12.81 -2.81
C ASP A 189 15.70 11.81 -3.94
N SER A 190 15.42 10.56 -3.59
CA SER A 190 15.02 9.52 -4.56
C SER A 190 13.76 9.86 -5.36
N PHE A 191 13.04 10.90 -5.00
CA PHE A 191 11.86 11.42 -5.70
C PHE A 191 12.11 12.75 -6.41
N GLY A 192 13.36 13.21 -6.51
CA GLY A 192 13.71 14.47 -7.16
C GLY A 192 13.36 15.73 -6.36
N ARG A 193 13.13 15.62 -5.05
CA ARG A 193 12.83 16.76 -4.17
C ARG A 193 14.13 17.30 -3.55
N PRO A 194 14.26 18.62 -3.34
CA PRO A 194 15.44 19.19 -2.70
C PRO A 194 15.60 18.65 -1.28
N ILE A 195 16.77 18.13 -0.98
CA ILE A 195 17.12 17.62 0.35
C ILE A 195 17.37 18.80 1.28
N SER A 196 16.63 18.85 2.41
CA SER A 196 16.95 19.77 3.49
C SER A 196 18.13 19.22 4.28
N GLY A 197 19.26 19.94 4.26
CA GLY A 197 20.46 19.58 5.02
C GLY A 197 20.17 19.36 6.52
N ASP A 198 19.26 20.13 7.11
CA ASP A 198 18.87 20.00 8.51
C ASP A 198 18.26 18.63 8.83
N LYS A 199 17.40 18.09 7.94
CA LYS A 199 16.81 16.77 8.10
C LYS A 199 17.84 15.65 8.00
N VAL A 200 18.79 15.77 7.08
CA VAL A 200 19.88 14.79 6.95
C VAL A 200 20.77 14.80 8.19
N LEU A 201 21.11 15.98 8.71
CA LEU A 201 21.86 16.11 9.95
C LEU A 201 21.11 15.54 11.16
N GLU A 202 19.80 15.69 11.20
CA GLU A 202 18.96 15.07 12.22
C GLU A 202 19.00 13.54 12.12
N ILE A 203 18.89 12.98 10.92
CA ILE A 203 19.03 11.54 10.67
C ILE A 203 20.41 11.04 11.13
N VAL A 204 21.49 11.73 10.79
CA VAL A 204 22.84 11.39 11.26
C VAL A 204 22.89 11.37 12.78
N LYS A 205 22.29 12.37 13.45
CA LYS A 205 22.22 12.42 14.91
C LYS A 205 21.43 11.25 15.51
N ILE A 206 20.31 10.87 14.90
CA ILE A 206 19.51 9.72 15.35
C ILE A 206 20.36 8.45 15.26
N LEU A 207 20.97 8.18 14.11
CA LEU A 207 21.77 6.99 13.86
C LEU A 207 23.05 6.90 14.70
N THR A 208 23.60 8.04 15.17
CA THR A 208 24.81 8.06 16.00
C THR A 208 24.52 7.96 17.49
N LYS A 209 23.34 8.37 17.96
CA LYS A 209 23.00 8.36 19.40
C LYS A 209 22.95 6.94 19.99
N GLU A 210 22.55 5.95 19.22
CA GLU A 210 22.46 4.57 19.73
C GLU A 210 23.84 3.93 19.95
N LYS A 211 24.86 4.33 19.17
CA LYS A 211 26.24 3.83 19.41
C LYS A 211 26.79 4.20 20.79
N THR A 212 26.26 5.26 21.42
CA THR A 212 26.72 5.70 22.73
C THR A 212 25.98 5.07 23.90
N GLN A 213 24.88 4.34 23.66
CA GLN A 213 24.13 3.64 24.71
C GLN A 213 24.58 2.20 24.90
N ASP A 214 25.16 1.56 23.88
CA ASP A 214 25.67 0.19 23.96
C ASP A 214 27.10 0.10 24.56
N GLU A 215 27.78 1.25 24.78
CA GLU A 215 29.15 1.30 25.35
C GLU A 215 29.18 1.68 26.85
N ASN A 216 28.03 1.82 27.54
CA ASN A 216 27.93 2.03 28.98
C ASN A 216 27.15 0.90 29.65
#